data_7212bbe3381fd759d2a12c8074bb36cd
#
_entry.id   7212bbe3381fd759d2a12c8074bb36cd
#
_cell.length_a   1.000
_cell.length_b   1.000
_cell.length_c   1.000
_cell.angle_alpha   90.00
_cell.angle_beta   90.00
_cell.angle_gamma   90.00
#
_symmetry.space_group_name_H-M   'P 1'
#
loop_
_entity.id
_entity.type
_entity.pdbx_description
1 polymer ?
#
loop_
_entity_poly.entity_id
_entity_poly.type
_entity_poly.pdbx_seq_one_letter_code
_entity_poly.pdbx_strand_id
1 'polypeptide(L)'
;YIEDLVALLDYVRRQNLRYFVMGNGSNLLAYDTGYDGIVIATHMAGKTVKEKADKTALDTLQILMPGDLNRKKILVEEQTETEGKTIIFAGSGIMLSNMAAKAAKAGLTGFEFAGGIPGTLGGAVVMNAGAYGGEIKDCILGAMTLTKDGKTEYLTKEELELGYRSSRIQKEERIVLWALFAFAKGDTQKIEETMRDLNQRR
;
A
#
# COMPACT_ATOMS: atom_id res chain seq x y z
N TYR A 1 7.33 -9.66 10.04
CA TYR A 1 6.32 -10.54 9.42
C TYR A 1 4.92 -10.12 9.91
N ILE A 2 3.85 -10.59 9.24
CA ILE A 2 2.46 -10.28 9.66
C ILE A 2 2.20 -10.87 11.04
N GLU A 3 2.72 -12.06 11.30
CA GLU A 3 2.62 -12.75 12.59
C GLU A 3 3.23 -11.93 13.72
N ASP A 4 4.37 -11.28 13.48
CA ASP A 4 5.02 -10.40 14.46
C ASP A 4 4.16 -9.17 14.77
N LEU A 5 3.53 -8.60 13.73
CA LEU A 5 2.62 -7.47 13.90
C LEU A 5 1.37 -7.87 14.68
N VAL A 6 0.78 -9.02 14.37
CA VAL A 6 -0.38 -9.58 15.09
C VAL A 6 -0.02 -9.83 16.55
N ALA A 7 1.14 -10.45 16.82
CA ALA A 7 1.62 -10.71 18.18
C ALA A 7 1.87 -9.40 18.96
N LEU A 8 2.47 -8.39 18.30
CA LEU A 8 2.69 -7.08 18.88
C LEU A 8 1.35 -6.39 19.24
N LEU A 9 0.38 -6.40 18.34
CA LEU A 9 -0.94 -5.81 18.61
C LEU A 9 -1.68 -6.54 19.74
N ASP A 10 -1.55 -7.88 19.81
CA ASP A 10 -2.11 -8.66 20.92
C ASP A 10 -1.46 -8.30 22.24
N TYR A 11 -0.13 -8.17 22.28
CA TYR A 11 0.60 -7.70 23.46
C TYR A 11 0.15 -6.30 23.89
N VAL A 12 0.11 -5.36 22.96
CA VAL A 12 -0.32 -3.97 23.21
C VAL A 12 -1.72 -3.91 23.82
N ARG A 13 -2.66 -4.71 23.29
CA ARG A 13 -4.03 -4.82 23.83
C ARG A 13 -4.07 -5.39 25.25
N ARG A 14 -3.34 -6.52 25.48
CA ARG A 14 -3.30 -7.15 26.82
C ARG A 14 -2.73 -6.24 27.88
N GLN A 15 -1.77 -5.39 27.50
CA GLN A 15 -1.13 -4.42 28.41
C GLN A 15 -1.88 -3.08 28.46
N ASN A 16 -2.99 -2.93 27.72
CA ASN A 16 -3.75 -1.69 27.58
C ASN A 16 -2.86 -0.48 27.21
N LEU A 17 -1.88 -0.71 26.33
CA LEU A 17 -0.97 0.32 25.86
C LEU A 17 -1.56 1.10 24.69
N ARG A 18 -1.28 2.39 24.64
CA ARG A 18 -1.57 3.21 23.47
C ARG A 18 -0.60 2.85 22.34
N TYR A 19 -1.06 2.87 21.10
CA TYR A 19 -0.19 2.69 19.97
C TYR A 19 -0.62 3.58 18.80
N PHE A 20 0.35 3.84 17.92
CA PHE A 20 0.15 4.59 16.69
C PHE A 20 0.89 3.89 15.55
N VAL A 21 0.22 3.71 14.41
CA VAL A 21 0.80 3.09 13.23
C VAL A 21 1.17 4.16 12.22
N MET A 22 2.40 4.15 11.74
CA MET A 22 2.88 5.10 10.74
C MET A 22 3.62 4.39 9.61
N GLY A 23 3.56 4.98 8.42
CA GLY A 23 4.45 4.65 7.32
C GLY A 23 5.79 5.39 7.47
N ASN A 24 6.12 6.25 6.50
CA ASN A 24 7.36 7.05 6.50
C ASN A 24 7.26 8.36 7.32
N GLY A 25 6.14 8.61 7.99
CA GLY A 25 5.95 9.83 8.79
C GLY A 25 5.77 11.13 8.00
N SER A 26 5.65 11.05 6.67
CA SER A 26 5.62 12.23 5.79
C SER A 26 4.34 13.08 5.89
N ASN A 27 3.32 12.60 6.59
CA ASN A 27 2.05 13.30 6.82
C ASN A 27 1.75 13.43 8.32
N LEU A 28 2.80 13.53 9.16
CA LEU A 28 2.68 13.66 10.60
C LEU A 28 3.30 14.98 11.06
N LEU A 29 2.63 15.60 12.02
CA LEU A 29 3.19 16.64 12.86
C LEU A 29 3.28 16.09 14.28
N ALA A 30 4.50 15.87 14.77
CA ALA A 30 4.72 15.41 16.13
C ALA A 30 4.80 16.62 17.09
N TYR A 31 4.20 16.48 18.27
CA TYR A 31 4.38 17.45 19.35
C TYR A 31 5.76 17.26 19.98
N ASP A 32 6.34 18.35 20.53
CA ASP A 32 7.65 18.32 21.22
C ASP A 32 7.64 17.40 22.44
N THR A 33 6.46 17.19 23.05
CA THR A 33 6.24 16.26 24.16
C THR A 33 6.31 14.79 23.74
N GLY A 34 6.37 14.50 22.42
CA GLY A 34 6.38 13.15 21.87
C GLY A 34 5.03 12.43 21.94
N TYR A 35 5.09 11.11 21.84
CA TYR A 35 3.93 10.23 21.93
C TYR A 35 4.09 9.24 23.08
N ASP A 36 3.17 9.28 24.04
CA ASP A 36 3.13 8.35 25.17
C ASP A 36 2.47 7.04 24.73
N GLY A 37 3.27 6.13 24.18
CA GLY A 37 2.81 4.85 23.63
C GLY A 37 3.81 4.21 22.69
N ILE A 38 3.39 3.17 21.99
CA ILE A 38 4.19 2.42 21.00
C ILE A 38 3.96 2.98 19.61
N VAL A 39 5.03 3.33 18.90
CA VAL A 39 4.97 3.71 17.48
C VAL A 39 5.38 2.51 16.63
N ILE A 40 4.47 2.05 15.77
CA ILE A 40 4.68 0.93 14.85
C ILE A 40 4.97 1.49 13.47
N ALA A 41 6.25 1.43 13.05
CA ALA A 41 6.69 1.96 11.75
C ALA A 41 6.66 0.87 10.67
N THR A 42 5.65 0.88 9.81
CA THR A 42 5.44 -0.14 8.77
C THR A 42 6.42 -0.02 7.59
N HIS A 43 7.07 1.13 7.38
CA HIS A 43 8.07 1.31 6.32
C HIS A 43 9.29 0.39 6.46
N MET A 44 9.58 -0.08 7.66
CA MET A 44 10.66 -1.04 7.91
C MET A 44 10.36 -2.43 7.35
N ALA A 45 9.09 -2.82 7.32
CA ALA A 45 8.66 -4.11 6.76
C ALA A 45 8.96 -4.24 5.26
N GLY A 46 8.85 -3.13 4.50
CA GLY A 46 9.15 -3.12 3.06
C GLY A 46 10.61 -3.40 2.70
N LYS A 47 11.57 -3.09 3.57
CA LYS A 47 12.99 -3.36 3.31
C LYS A 47 13.35 -4.84 3.54
N THR A 48 12.76 -5.46 4.52
CA THR A 48 12.98 -6.89 4.85
C THR A 48 12.33 -7.82 3.84
N VAL A 49 11.19 -7.42 3.30
CA VAL A 49 10.47 -8.17 2.26
C VAL A 49 11.21 -8.15 0.91
N LYS A 50 12.03 -7.11 0.60
CA LYS A 50 12.79 -7.07 -0.66
C LYS A 50 13.82 -8.17 -0.83
N GLU A 51 14.40 -8.68 0.24
CA GLU A 51 15.44 -9.72 0.16
C GLU A 51 14.90 -11.15 0.30
N LYS A 52 13.65 -11.31 0.78
CA LYS A 52 13.01 -12.62 1.00
C LYS A 52 11.64 -12.75 0.30
N ALA A 53 11.17 -11.72 -0.39
CA ALA A 53 9.80 -11.57 -0.86
C ALA A 53 9.36 -12.61 -1.89
N ASP A 54 10.29 -13.19 -2.63
CA ASP A 54 9.93 -14.09 -3.74
C ASP A 54 9.24 -15.37 -3.28
N LYS A 55 9.48 -15.80 -2.04
CA LYS A 55 8.80 -16.98 -1.46
C LYS A 55 7.77 -16.63 -0.37
N THR A 56 8.12 -15.76 0.56
CA THR A 56 7.29 -15.51 1.76
C THR A 56 6.07 -14.64 1.48
N ALA A 57 6.13 -13.72 0.52
CA ALA A 57 4.96 -12.95 0.09
C ALA A 57 3.95 -13.83 -0.65
N LEU A 58 4.44 -14.80 -1.44
CA LEU A 58 3.63 -15.83 -2.09
C LEU A 58 2.98 -16.77 -1.07
N ASP A 59 3.72 -17.21 -0.05
CA ASP A 59 3.20 -18.08 1.00
C ASP A 59 2.16 -17.35 1.85
N THR A 60 2.37 -16.05 2.12
CA THR A 60 1.39 -15.20 2.82
C THR A 60 0.14 -14.97 1.98
N LEU A 61 0.27 -14.76 0.67
CA LEU A 61 -0.84 -14.72 -0.28
C LEU A 61 -1.62 -16.04 -0.31
N GLN A 62 -0.92 -17.18 -0.25
CA GLN A 62 -1.56 -18.50 -0.22
C GLN A 62 -2.41 -18.74 1.04
N ILE A 63 -2.04 -18.11 2.17
CA ILE A 63 -2.75 -18.23 3.44
C ILE A 63 -3.96 -17.28 3.52
N LEU A 64 -3.89 -16.11 2.86
CA LEU A 64 -4.84 -15.01 3.05
C LEU A 64 -5.83 -14.81 1.90
N MET A 65 -5.70 -15.56 0.81
CA MET A 65 -6.62 -15.44 -0.34
C MET A 65 -7.75 -16.46 -0.27
N PRO A 66 -9.01 -16.08 -0.53
CA PRO A 66 -10.07 -17.04 -0.83
C PRO A 66 -9.68 -17.89 -2.04
N GLY A 67 -10.04 -19.18 -2.04
CA GLY A 67 -9.50 -20.23 -2.91
C GLY A 67 -9.59 -20.09 -4.43
N ASP A 68 -10.17 -19.02 -4.97
CA ASP A 68 -10.47 -18.86 -6.41
C ASP A 68 -9.56 -17.91 -7.19
N LEU A 69 -8.65 -17.17 -6.52
CA LEU A 69 -7.63 -16.40 -7.21
C LEU A 69 -6.43 -17.31 -7.50
N ASN A 70 -6.27 -17.63 -8.78
CA ASN A 70 -5.26 -18.56 -9.30
C ASN A 70 -3.85 -18.14 -8.85
N ARG A 71 -3.29 -18.87 -7.87
CA ARG A 71 -2.19 -18.55 -6.97
C ARG A 71 -0.83 -18.21 -7.60
N LYS A 72 -0.69 -18.33 -8.92
CA LYS A 72 0.60 -18.21 -9.62
C LYS A 72 0.90 -16.83 -10.21
N LYS A 73 0.02 -15.81 -10.09
CA LYS A 73 0.07 -14.62 -10.93
C LYS A 73 0.04 -13.26 -10.23
N ILE A 74 0.36 -13.16 -8.94
CA ILE A 74 0.30 -11.87 -8.21
C ILE A 74 1.67 -11.45 -7.67
N LEU A 75 2.67 -11.44 -8.51
CA LEU A 75 3.93 -10.75 -8.26
C LEU A 75 4.16 -9.72 -9.33
N VAL A 76 4.87 -8.66 -8.98
CA VAL A 76 5.30 -7.58 -9.90
C VAL A 76 6.07 -8.09 -11.14
N GLU A 77 6.36 -9.40 -11.21
CA GLU A 77 7.04 -10.07 -12.31
C GLU A 77 6.12 -10.88 -13.24
N GLU A 78 4.86 -11.16 -12.87
CA GLU A 78 3.92 -11.84 -13.75
C GLU A 78 2.65 -11.02 -13.95
N GLN A 79 2.56 -10.42 -15.14
CA GLN A 79 1.41 -9.66 -15.61
C GLN A 79 0.19 -10.57 -15.74
N THR A 80 -0.77 -10.46 -14.84
CA THR A 80 -2.10 -11.02 -15.07
C THR A 80 -2.91 -9.98 -15.82
N GLU A 81 -3.15 -10.20 -17.09
CA GLU A 81 -4.06 -9.37 -17.87
C GLU A 81 -5.50 -9.76 -17.52
N THR A 82 -6.22 -8.85 -16.90
CA THR A 82 -7.66 -8.93 -16.75
C THR A 82 -8.25 -7.71 -17.46
N GLU A 83 -9.06 -7.92 -18.47
CA GLU A 83 -9.66 -6.85 -19.29
C GLU A 83 -8.65 -5.86 -19.88
N GLY A 84 -7.46 -6.33 -20.32
CA GLY A 84 -6.42 -5.46 -20.90
C GLY A 84 -5.64 -4.62 -19.87
N LYS A 85 -5.77 -4.89 -18.59
CA LYS A 85 -5.02 -4.23 -17.51
C LYS A 85 -4.02 -5.18 -16.85
N THR A 86 -2.88 -4.64 -16.46
CA THR A 86 -1.87 -5.33 -15.66
C THR A 86 -2.16 -5.11 -14.18
N ILE A 87 -2.23 -6.21 -13.42
CA ILE A 87 -2.43 -6.17 -11.98
C ILE A 87 -1.08 -6.15 -11.28
N ILE A 88 -0.89 -5.21 -10.35
CA ILE A 88 0.27 -5.12 -9.47
C ILE A 88 -0.15 -5.38 -8.03
N PHE A 89 0.56 -6.31 -7.39
CA PHE A 89 0.57 -6.47 -5.94
C PHE A 89 1.65 -5.60 -5.31
N ALA A 90 1.32 -4.91 -4.22
CA ALA A 90 2.30 -4.08 -3.52
C ALA A 90 2.11 -4.11 -1.99
N GLY A 91 3.18 -4.41 -1.26
CA GLY A 91 3.21 -4.38 0.20
C GLY A 91 3.12 -2.95 0.75
N SER A 92 2.51 -2.78 1.91
CA SER A 92 2.24 -1.47 2.51
C SER A 92 3.48 -0.63 2.83
N GLY A 93 4.62 -1.28 3.08
CA GLY A 93 5.90 -0.61 3.40
C GLY A 93 6.67 -0.07 2.20
N ILE A 94 6.24 -0.36 0.97
CA ILE A 94 6.91 0.13 -0.24
C ILE A 94 6.74 1.65 -0.35
N MET A 95 7.83 2.35 -0.67
CA MET A 95 7.75 3.79 -1.00
C MET A 95 6.90 3.99 -2.25
N LEU A 96 5.97 4.93 -2.20
CA LEU A 96 5.04 5.19 -3.30
C LEU A 96 5.79 5.57 -4.59
N SER A 97 6.84 6.38 -4.47
CA SER A 97 7.73 6.74 -5.58
C SER A 97 8.43 5.54 -6.23
N ASN A 98 8.83 4.54 -5.43
CA ASN A 98 9.44 3.32 -5.95
C ASN A 98 8.43 2.49 -6.76
N MET A 99 7.19 2.41 -6.28
CA MET A 99 6.13 1.73 -7.04
C MET A 99 5.84 2.46 -8.35
N ALA A 100 5.73 3.80 -8.32
CA ALA A 100 5.50 4.61 -9.52
C ALA A 100 6.63 4.43 -10.56
N ALA A 101 7.88 4.44 -10.11
CA ALA A 101 9.03 4.20 -11.00
C ALA A 101 9.02 2.79 -11.62
N LYS A 102 8.62 1.76 -10.86
CA LYS A 102 8.49 0.39 -11.38
C LYS A 102 7.35 0.28 -12.39
N ALA A 103 6.19 0.89 -12.11
CA ALA A 103 5.06 0.92 -13.03
C ALA A 103 5.45 1.61 -14.36
N ALA A 104 6.13 2.76 -14.30
CA ALA A 104 6.61 3.47 -15.47
C ALA A 104 7.58 2.63 -16.32
N LYS A 105 8.57 1.99 -15.68
CA LYS A 105 9.51 1.07 -16.38
C LYS A 105 8.83 -0.12 -17.05
N ALA A 106 7.70 -0.57 -16.50
CA ALA A 106 6.90 -1.63 -17.07
C ALA A 106 5.91 -1.13 -18.16
N GLY A 107 5.94 0.17 -18.53
CA GLY A 107 5.03 0.78 -19.49
C GLY A 107 3.58 0.83 -19.00
N LEU A 108 3.38 0.98 -17.69
CA LEU A 108 2.06 1.04 -17.07
C LEU A 108 1.71 2.47 -16.71
N THR A 109 0.58 2.96 -17.25
CA THR A 109 0.09 4.34 -17.08
C THR A 109 -1.01 4.42 -16.02
N GLY A 110 -1.21 5.62 -15.45
CA GLY A 110 -2.24 5.92 -14.45
C GLY A 110 -1.69 6.02 -13.02
N PHE A 111 -0.36 5.96 -12.84
CA PHE A 111 0.27 6.11 -11.53
C PHE A 111 1.36 7.20 -11.50
N GLU A 112 1.44 8.01 -12.55
CA GLU A 112 2.45 9.06 -12.73
C GLU A 112 2.38 10.11 -11.61
N PHE A 113 1.16 10.43 -11.14
CA PHE A 113 0.91 11.38 -10.04
C PHE A 113 1.61 10.99 -8.74
N ALA A 114 1.87 9.69 -8.55
CA ALA A 114 2.40 9.14 -7.31
C ALA A 114 3.93 9.29 -7.20
N GLY A 115 4.63 9.54 -8.31
CA GLY A 115 6.09 9.58 -8.38
C GLY A 115 6.76 10.56 -7.41
N GLY A 116 6.11 11.69 -7.17
CA GLY A 116 6.61 12.72 -6.25
C GLY A 116 5.95 12.72 -4.86
N ILE A 117 4.96 11.86 -4.57
CA ILE A 117 4.33 11.82 -3.26
C ILE A 117 5.26 11.13 -2.25
N PRO A 118 5.70 11.79 -1.17
CA PRO A 118 6.47 11.14 -0.13
C PRO A 118 5.57 10.21 0.68
N GLY A 119 6.12 9.10 1.14
CA GLY A 119 5.42 8.18 2.01
C GLY A 119 5.34 6.76 1.48
N THR A 120 4.77 5.88 2.28
CA THR A 120 4.57 4.46 1.95
C THR A 120 3.21 4.22 1.30
N LEU A 121 3.12 3.11 0.59
CA LEU A 121 1.88 2.68 -0.05
C LEU A 121 0.73 2.54 0.95
N GLY A 122 0.99 1.93 2.12
CA GLY A 122 -0.04 1.77 3.15
C GLY A 122 -0.62 3.10 3.60
N GLY A 123 0.24 4.09 3.88
CA GLY A 123 -0.20 5.45 4.22
C GLY A 123 -0.96 6.13 3.07
N ALA A 124 -0.52 5.89 1.82
CA ALA A 124 -1.20 6.42 0.64
C ALA A 124 -2.62 5.83 0.46
N VAL A 125 -2.80 4.53 0.70
CA VAL A 125 -4.12 3.88 0.65
C VAL A 125 -5.02 4.42 1.76
N VAL A 126 -4.52 4.51 3.00
CA VAL A 126 -5.28 5.06 4.15
C VAL A 126 -5.81 6.46 3.86
N MET A 127 -4.99 7.31 3.24
CA MET A 127 -5.30 8.71 2.97
C MET A 127 -5.92 8.95 1.59
N ASN A 128 -6.15 7.91 0.79
CA ASN A 128 -6.47 8.08 -0.63
C ASN A 128 -5.57 9.15 -1.27
N ALA A 129 -4.25 8.98 -1.12
CA ALA A 129 -3.28 9.98 -1.55
C ALA A 129 -3.42 10.32 -3.03
N GLY A 130 -3.34 11.59 -3.34
CA GLY A 130 -3.48 12.08 -4.70
C GLY A 130 -2.70 13.38 -4.93
N ALA A 131 -2.41 13.64 -6.19
CA ALA A 131 -1.78 14.86 -6.68
C ALA A 131 -2.12 15.06 -8.15
N TYR A 132 -2.21 16.32 -8.60
CA TYR A 132 -2.37 16.68 -10.01
C TYR A 132 -3.55 15.98 -10.72
N GLY A 133 -4.65 15.77 -9.99
CA GLY A 133 -5.87 15.16 -10.51
C GLY A 133 -5.92 13.64 -10.50
N GLY A 134 -4.84 12.94 -10.13
CA GLY A 134 -4.83 11.49 -9.90
C GLY A 134 -4.86 11.16 -8.41
N GLU A 135 -5.47 10.05 -8.03
CA GLU A 135 -5.54 9.56 -6.65
C GLU A 135 -5.56 8.02 -6.58
N ILE A 136 -5.25 7.47 -5.41
CA ILE A 136 -5.18 6.00 -5.20
C ILE A 136 -6.46 5.29 -5.66
N LYS A 137 -7.63 5.86 -5.39
CA LYS A 137 -8.91 5.24 -5.78
C LYS A 137 -9.06 5.01 -7.29
N ASP A 138 -8.31 5.73 -8.13
CA ASP A 138 -8.43 5.60 -9.59
C ASP A 138 -7.86 4.28 -10.11
N CYS A 139 -6.90 3.70 -9.38
CA CYS A 139 -6.16 2.51 -9.82
C CYS A 139 -6.19 1.33 -8.85
N ILE A 140 -6.65 1.50 -7.61
CA ILE A 140 -6.73 0.40 -6.63
C ILE A 140 -7.90 -0.54 -6.93
N LEU A 141 -7.68 -1.85 -6.74
CA LEU A 141 -8.71 -2.90 -6.78
C LEU A 141 -9.19 -3.28 -5.38
N GLY A 142 -8.32 -3.17 -4.38
CA GLY A 142 -8.61 -3.48 -3.00
C GLY A 142 -7.36 -3.62 -2.17
N ALA A 143 -7.54 -3.84 -0.87
CA ALA A 143 -6.43 -3.99 0.07
C ALA A 143 -6.72 -5.05 1.13
N MET A 144 -5.70 -5.78 1.52
CA MET A 144 -5.70 -6.61 2.72
C MET A 144 -5.39 -5.74 3.92
N THR A 145 -6.22 -5.83 4.91
CA THR A 145 -6.11 -5.03 6.14
C THR A 145 -6.06 -5.92 7.37
N LEU A 146 -5.45 -5.41 8.42
CA LEU A 146 -5.47 -5.99 9.75
C LEU A 146 -6.36 -5.11 10.65
N THR A 147 -7.35 -5.70 11.26
CA THR A 147 -8.29 -5.04 12.18
C THR A 147 -7.66 -4.86 13.57
N LYS A 148 -8.24 -4.03 14.40
CA LYS A 148 -7.78 -3.82 15.80
C LYS A 148 -7.76 -5.12 16.64
N ASP A 149 -8.66 -6.05 16.35
CA ASP A 149 -8.76 -7.35 17.03
C ASP A 149 -7.85 -8.42 16.42
N GLY A 150 -6.98 -8.05 15.48
CA GLY A 150 -5.95 -8.91 14.92
C GLY A 150 -6.44 -9.84 13.80
N LYS A 151 -7.62 -9.59 13.22
CA LYS A 151 -8.13 -10.34 12.08
C LYS A 151 -7.71 -9.70 10.77
N THR A 152 -7.38 -10.51 9.79
CA THR A 152 -7.12 -10.05 8.43
C THR A 152 -8.42 -10.06 7.62
N GLU A 153 -8.63 -9.00 6.83
CA GLU A 153 -9.80 -8.85 5.97
C GLU A 153 -9.41 -8.12 4.68
N TYR A 154 -9.80 -8.68 3.55
CA TYR A 154 -9.67 -8.02 2.25
C TYR A 154 -10.87 -7.11 2.04
N LEU A 155 -10.59 -5.83 1.76
CA LEU A 155 -11.58 -4.84 1.38
C LEU A 155 -11.46 -4.57 -0.12
N THR A 156 -12.57 -4.69 -0.85
CA THR A 156 -12.66 -4.27 -2.25
C THR A 156 -12.53 -2.76 -2.38
N LYS A 157 -12.37 -2.27 -3.61
CA LYS A 157 -12.32 -0.83 -3.89
C LYS A 157 -13.52 -0.07 -3.30
N GLU A 158 -14.71 -0.63 -3.44
CA GLU A 158 -15.95 -0.06 -2.96
C GLU A 158 -15.99 -0.03 -1.42
N GLU A 159 -15.58 -1.13 -0.78
CA GLU A 159 -15.55 -1.28 0.67
C GLU A 159 -14.48 -0.43 1.35
N LEU A 160 -13.46 0.00 0.61
CA LEU A 160 -12.45 0.94 1.10
C LEU A 160 -13.02 2.35 1.36
N GLU A 161 -14.15 2.72 0.77
CA GLU A 161 -14.82 4.03 0.92
C GLU A 161 -13.84 5.20 0.75
N LEU A 162 -13.02 5.15 -0.30
CA LEU A 162 -11.99 6.14 -0.54
C LEU A 162 -12.58 7.51 -0.93
N GLY A 163 -12.33 8.50 -0.11
CA GLY A 163 -12.73 9.90 -0.32
C GLY A 163 -11.56 10.87 -0.19
N TYR A 164 -11.83 12.16 -0.22
CA TYR A 164 -10.79 13.17 -0.03
C TYR A 164 -10.14 13.03 1.36
N ARG A 165 -8.87 12.63 1.39
CA ARG A 165 -8.08 12.42 2.62
C ARG A 165 -8.77 11.48 3.63
N SER A 166 -9.56 10.53 3.16
CA SER A 166 -10.30 9.61 4.02
C SER A 166 -10.46 8.22 3.41
N SER A 167 -10.66 7.24 4.30
CA SER A 167 -10.98 5.85 3.94
C SER A 167 -11.70 5.16 5.10
N ARG A 168 -12.36 4.04 4.83
CA ARG A 168 -12.86 3.13 5.86
C ARG A 168 -11.72 2.61 6.75
N ILE A 169 -10.55 2.37 6.18
CA ILE A 169 -9.34 1.93 6.91
C ILE A 169 -9.01 2.92 8.04
N GLN A 170 -9.01 4.23 7.73
CA GLN A 170 -8.76 5.28 8.71
C GLN A 170 -9.84 5.34 9.79
N LYS A 171 -11.12 5.28 9.39
CA LYS A 171 -12.27 5.35 10.31
C LYS A 171 -12.27 4.18 11.32
N GLU A 172 -11.90 2.99 10.86
CA GLU A 172 -11.87 1.77 11.67
C GLU A 172 -10.49 1.49 12.30
N GLU A 173 -9.52 2.39 12.10
CA GLU A 173 -8.13 2.28 12.59
C GLU A 173 -7.48 0.93 12.23
N ARG A 174 -7.67 0.49 10.99
CA ARG A 174 -7.06 -0.71 10.44
C ARG A 174 -5.64 -0.45 9.96
N ILE A 175 -4.86 -1.50 9.80
CA ILE A 175 -3.51 -1.44 9.23
C ILE A 175 -3.53 -2.08 7.84
N VAL A 176 -3.05 -1.37 6.83
CA VAL A 176 -2.86 -1.94 5.49
C VAL A 176 -1.66 -2.88 5.50
N LEU A 177 -1.85 -4.10 5.04
CA LEU A 177 -0.78 -5.09 4.88
C LEU A 177 -0.23 -5.06 3.46
N TRP A 178 -1.11 -5.06 2.46
CA TRP A 178 -0.80 -4.94 1.04
C TRP A 178 -2.03 -4.48 0.26
N ALA A 179 -1.84 -4.08 -1.00
CA ALA A 179 -2.93 -3.69 -1.88
C ALA A 179 -2.70 -4.19 -3.32
N LEU A 180 -3.80 -4.32 -4.07
CA LEU A 180 -3.83 -4.65 -5.50
C LEU A 180 -4.20 -3.41 -6.30
N PHE A 181 -3.52 -3.25 -7.42
CA PHE A 181 -3.72 -2.15 -8.36
C PHE A 181 -3.88 -2.69 -9.77
N ALA A 182 -4.65 -2.00 -10.62
CA ALA A 182 -4.82 -2.32 -12.03
C ALA A 182 -4.43 -1.13 -12.90
N PHE A 183 -3.50 -1.35 -13.82
CA PHE A 183 -2.97 -0.33 -14.72
C PHE A 183 -3.14 -0.72 -16.18
N ALA A 184 -3.42 0.26 -17.03
CA ALA A 184 -3.40 0.08 -18.47
C ALA A 184 -1.96 0.13 -19.00
N LYS A 185 -1.69 -0.55 -20.10
CA LYS A 185 -0.44 -0.37 -20.85
C LYS A 185 -0.45 1.02 -21.52
N GLY A 186 0.69 1.68 -21.51
CA GLY A 186 0.91 3.00 -22.08
C GLY A 186 2.27 3.11 -22.76
N ASP A 187 2.52 4.26 -23.34
CA ASP A 187 3.81 4.60 -23.93
C ASP A 187 4.79 4.99 -22.82
N THR A 188 5.86 4.20 -22.66
CA THR A 188 6.86 4.40 -21.59
C THR A 188 7.49 5.80 -21.64
N GLN A 189 7.76 6.32 -22.86
CA GLN A 189 8.37 7.65 -23.00
C GLN A 189 7.42 8.74 -22.49
N LYS A 190 6.13 8.67 -22.88
CA LYS A 190 5.10 9.63 -22.40
C LYS A 190 4.89 9.54 -20.90
N ILE A 191 4.90 8.33 -20.31
CA ILE A 191 4.78 8.11 -18.88
C ILE A 191 5.93 8.80 -18.15
N GLU A 192 7.18 8.58 -18.62
CA GLU A 192 8.37 9.19 -18.02
C GLU A 192 8.40 10.72 -18.17
N GLU A 193 7.97 11.24 -19.32
CA GLU A 193 7.82 12.68 -19.55
C GLU A 193 6.80 13.30 -18.59
N THR A 194 5.63 12.66 -18.43
CA THR A 194 4.60 13.08 -17.49
C THR A 194 5.13 13.09 -16.06
N MET A 195 5.81 12.03 -15.62
CA MET A 195 6.39 11.97 -14.27
C MET A 195 7.43 13.07 -14.04
N ARG A 196 8.27 13.37 -15.04
CA ARG A 196 9.24 14.48 -14.94
C ARG A 196 8.56 15.82 -14.80
N ASP A 197 7.55 16.10 -15.64
CA ASP A 197 6.78 17.34 -15.59
C ASP A 197 6.10 17.53 -14.22
N LEU A 198 5.41 16.49 -13.72
CA LEU A 198 4.76 16.53 -12.41
C LEU A 198 5.75 16.73 -11.24
N ASN A 199 6.94 16.17 -11.33
CA ASN A 199 7.99 16.37 -10.33
C ASN A 199 8.59 17.80 -10.38
N GLN A 200 8.66 18.44 -11.56
CA GLN A 200 9.12 19.82 -11.70
C GLN A 200 8.11 20.85 -11.17
N ARG A 201 6.81 20.54 -11.23
CA ARG A 201 5.75 21.42 -10.72
C ARG A 201 5.58 21.40 -9.21
N ARG A 202 6.29 20.50 -8.50
CA ARG A 202 6.24 20.34 -7.05
C ARG A 202 7.33 21.15 -6.35
#